data_4bb0752ab7dfc98e700d705db07003b2
#
_entry.id   4bb0752ab7dfc98e700d705db07003b2
#
_cell.length_a   1.000
_cell.length_b   1.000
_cell.length_c   1.000
_cell.angle_alpha   90.00
_cell.angle_beta   90.00
_cell.angle_gamma   90.00
#
_symmetry.space_group_name_H-M   'P 1'
#
loop_
_entity.id
_entity.type
_entity.pdbx_description
1 polymer ?
#
loop_
_entity_poly.entity_id
_entity_poly.type
_entity_poly.pdbx_seq_one_letter_code
_entity_poly.pdbx_strand_id
1 'polypeptide(L)'
;MKFAHIADTHIRNLKYHKEYKEVFENLYKKLSIEKVDYIIHCGDIAHTKTQISPEFVELCSDFFKSLADIAPTYIILGNHDGNLRNSSRQDALSPIVKALDHRDLYLLKQSGETHLNDEFTINVLSVFDRENWVKPSVSDR
;
A
#
# COMPACT_ATOMS: atom_id res chain seq x y z
N MET A 1 -10.44 -2.01 18.01
CA MET A 1 -9.96 -2.07 16.63
C MET A 1 -8.44 -1.94 16.60
N LYS A 2 -7.78 -2.76 15.78
CA LYS A 2 -6.32 -2.81 15.70
C LYS A 2 -5.87 -2.61 14.25
N PHE A 3 -5.03 -1.61 14.01
CA PHE A 3 -4.45 -1.32 12.71
C PHE A 3 -2.98 -1.74 12.66
N ALA A 4 -2.56 -2.33 11.55
CA ALA A 4 -1.16 -2.42 11.20
C ALA A 4 -0.80 -1.24 10.28
N HIS A 5 0.18 -0.47 10.67
CA HIS A 5 0.67 0.67 9.90
C HIS A 5 2.07 0.37 9.40
N ILE A 6 2.23 0.28 8.09
CA ILE A 6 3.47 -0.10 7.40
C ILE A 6 3.83 1.01 6.41
N ALA A 7 5.11 1.20 6.15
CA ALA A 7 5.59 2.15 5.15
C ALA A 7 7.02 1.77 4.70
N ASP A 8 7.46 2.33 3.58
CA ASP A 8 8.86 2.38 3.16
C ASP A 8 9.52 1.00 3.05
N THR A 9 8.85 0.05 2.43
CA THR A 9 9.42 -1.27 2.19
C THR A 9 10.54 -1.25 1.15
N HIS A 10 10.49 -0.30 0.20
CA HIS A 10 11.52 -0.08 -0.82
C HIS A 10 12.03 -1.36 -1.47
N ILE A 11 11.12 -2.20 -1.94
CA ILE A 11 11.48 -3.46 -2.59
C ILE A 11 12.38 -3.18 -3.78
N ARG A 12 13.57 -3.75 -3.74
CA ARG A 12 14.57 -3.63 -4.79
C ARG A 12 14.20 -4.46 -6.00
N ASN A 13 14.71 -4.05 -7.15
CA ASN A 13 14.44 -4.72 -8.41
C ASN A 13 14.96 -6.17 -8.43
N LEU A 14 16.23 -6.37 -8.09
CA LEU A 14 16.89 -7.67 -8.12
C LEU A 14 17.74 -7.97 -6.87
N LYS A 15 17.70 -7.11 -5.86
CA LYS A 15 18.54 -7.25 -4.66
C LYS A 15 17.72 -7.61 -3.44
N TYR A 16 18.31 -8.40 -2.55
CA TYR A 16 17.79 -8.70 -1.23
C TYR A 16 16.44 -9.44 -1.23
N HIS A 17 16.06 -10.08 -2.34
CA HIS A 17 14.75 -10.72 -2.45
C HIS A 17 14.59 -11.89 -1.47
N LYS A 18 15.68 -12.61 -1.18
CA LYS A 18 15.67 -13.66 -0.15
C LYS A 18 15.40 -13.08 1.24
N GLU A 19 16.07 -11.99 1.57
CA GLU A 19 15.92 -11.30 2.84
C GLU A 19 14.52 -10.68 2.97
N TYR A 20 13.99 -10.08 1.91
CA TYR A 20 12.60 -9.59 1.89
C TYR A 20 11.59 -10.70 2.15
N LYS A 21 11.74 -11.85 1.52
CA LYS A 21 10.86 -13.00 1.72
C LYS A 21 10.84 -13.45 3.17
N GLU A 22 12.01 -13.53 3.80
CA GLU A 22 12.14 -13.91 5.21
C GLU A 22 11.49 -12.88 6.14
N VAL A 23 11.77 -11.58 5.92
CA VAL A 23 11.17 -10.49 6.71
C VAL A 23 9.66 -10.46 6.53
N PHE A 24 9.17 -10.62 5.31
CA PHE A 24 7.73 -10.63 5.05
C PHE A 24 7.02 -11.83 5.69
N GLU A 25 7.61 -13.01 5.66
CA GLU A 25 7.08 -14.18 6.37
C GLU A 25 6.93 -13.92 7.87
N ASN A 26 7.94 -13.30 8.48
CA ASN A 26 7.88 -12.92 9.89
C ASN A 26 6.81 -11.85 10.14
N LEU A 27 6.65 -10.90 9.24
CA LEU A 27 5.58 -9.89 9.31
C LEU A 27 4.20 -10.55 9.25
N TYR A 28 3.97 -11.47 8.32
CA TYR A 28 2.68 -12.15 8.19
C TYR A 28 2.31 -12.92 9.45
N LYS A 29 3.26 -13.62 10.05
CA LYS A 29 3.07 -14.34 11.32
C LYS A 29 2.68 -13.37 12.44
N LYS A 30 3.37 -12.26 12.55
CA LYS A 30 3.09 -11.25 13.56
C LYS A 30 1.70 -10.63 13.37
N LEU A 31 1.35 -10.25 12.15
CA LEU A 31 0.04 -9.67 11.84
C LEU A 31 -1.09 -10.64 12.18
N SER A 32 -0.91 -11.92 11.90
CA SER A 32 -1.89 -12.96 12.20
C SER A 32 -2.04 -13.19 13.70
N ILE A 33 -0.93 -13.21 14.45
CA ILE A 33 -0.95 -13.35 15.92
C ILE A 33 -1.63 -12.15 16.57
N GLU A 34 -1.34 -10.94 16.09
CA GLU A 34 -1.91 -9.70 16.60
C GLU A 34 -3.39 -9.51 16.23
N LYS A 35 -3.91 -10.32 15.31
CA LYS A 35 -5.31 -10.25 14.84
C LYS A 35 -5.71 -8.83 14.42
N VAL A 36 -4.92 -8.24 13.54
CA VAL A 36 -5.19 -6.90 13.03
C VAL A 36 -6.50 -6.87 12.24
N ASP A 37 -7.27 -5.81 12.40
CA ASP A 37 -8.53 -5.61 11.68
C ASP A 37 -8.30 -5.00 10.30
N TYR A 38 -7.31 -4.13 10.17
CA TYR A 38 -6.95 -3.46 8.93
C TYR A 38 -5.43 -3.30 8.81
N ILE A 39 -4.95 -3.28 7.57
CA ILE A 39 -3.56 -3.00 7.23
C ILE A 39 -3.51 -1.75 6.36
N ILE A 40 -2.65 -0.81 6.71
CA ILE A 40 -2.42 0.41 5.94
C ILE A 40 -0.94 0.48 5.57
N HIS A 41 -0.64 0.57 4.27
CA HIS A 41 0.71 0.79 3.79
C HIS A 41 0.82 2.20 3.20
N CYS A 42 1.66 3.01 3.81
CA CYS A 42 1.78 4.44 3.49
C CYS A 42 2.76 4.77 2.35
N GLY A 43 2.98 3.81 1.44
CA GLY A 43 3.72 4.07 0.22
C GLY A 43 5.22 3.77 0.28
N ASP A 44 5.92 4.13 -0.78
CA ASP A 44 7.30 3.78 -1.07
C ASP A 44 7.55 2.26 -0.98
N ILE A 45 6.68 1.54 -1.65
CA ILE A 45 6.75 0.08 -1.76
C ILE A 45 7.88 -0.31 -2.70
N ALA A 46 7.94 0.30 -3.88
CA ALA A 46 9.02 0.12 -4.82
C ALA A 46 10.22 1.02 -4.46
N HIS A 47 11.42 0.51 -4.63
CA HIS A 47 12.63 1.33 -4.49
C HIS A 47 12.79 2.30 -5.67
N THR A 48 12.48 1.83 -6.88
CA THR A 48 12.48 2.64 -8.10
C THR A 48 11.24 2.36 -8.93
N LYS A 49 10.72 3.42 -9.56
CA LYS A 49 9.50 3.33 -10.40
C LYS A 49 9.76 2.90 -11.85
N THR A 50 11.00 2.96 -12.29
CA THR A 50 11.37 2.76 -13.70
C THR A 50 12.11 1.46 -13.96
N GLN A 51 12.64 0.82 -12.95
CA GLN A 51 13.37 -0.45 -13.05
C GLN A 51 12.53 -1.55 -12.41
N ILE A 52 11.64 -2.12 -13.17
CA ILE A 52 10.71 -3.16 -12.73
C ILE A 52 11.06 -4.48 -13.42
N SER A 53 11.54 -5.44 -12.63
CA SER A 53 11.83 -6.79 -13.11
C SER A 53 10.64 -7.74 -12.91
N PRO A 54 10.58 -8.86 -13.63
CA PRO A 54 9.61 -9.91 -13.33
C PRO A 54 9.69 -10.40 -11.88
N GLU A 55 10.89 -10.48 -11.31
CA GLU A 55 11.12 -10.89 -9.93
C GLU A 55 10.54 -9.87 -8.93
N PHE A 56 10.67 -8.56 -9.22
CA PHE A 56 10.01 -7.52 -8.44
C PHE A 56 8.49 -7.69 -8.46
N VAL A 57 7.91 -7.89 -9.65
CA VAL A 57 6.46 -8.05 -9.80
C VAL A 57 5.97 -9.25 -9.00
N GLU A 58 6.67 -10.37 -9.07
CA GLU A 58 6.32 -11.57 -8.29
C GLU A 58 6.38 -11.31 -6.78
N LEU A 59 7.49 -10.77 -6.29
CA LEU A 59 7.65 -10.49 -4.86
C LEU A 59 6.62 -9.48 -4.35
N CYS A 60 6.38 -8.41 -5.09
CA CYS A 60 5.39 -7.38 -4.75
C CYS A 60 3.97 -7.94 -4.77
N SER A 61 3.64 -8.77 -5.78
CA SER A 61 2.34 -9.42 -5.90
C SER A 61 2.08 -10.37 -4.73
N ASP A 62 3.05 -11.18 -4.36
CA ASP A 62 2.96 -12.10 -3.22
C ASP A 62 2.79 -11.32 -1.91
N PHE A 63 3.52 -10.21 -1.76
CA PHE A 63 3.41 -9.33 -0.59
C PHE A 63 1.99 -8.76 -0.46
N PHE A 64 1.47 -8.16 -1.51
CA PHE A 64 0.12 -7.58 -1.50
C PHE A 64 -0.96 -8.62 -1.26
N LYS A 65 -0.87 -9.75 -1.94
CA LYS A 65 -1.82 -10.85 -1.76
C LYS A 65 -1.81 -11.39 -0.34
N SER A 66 -0.63 -11.61 0.22
CA SER A 66 -0.49 -12.13 1.58
C SER A 66 -1.03 -11.17 2.64
N LEU A 67 -0.78 -9.86 2.49
CA LEU A 67 -1.37 -8.86 3.37
C LEU A 67 -2.90 -8.87 3.29
N ALA A 68 -3.45 -8.85 2.08
CA ALA A 68 -4.89 -8.80 1.84
C ALA A 68 -5.60 -10.09 2.31
N ASP A 69 -4.93 -11.23 2.24
CA ASP A 69 -5.44 -12.50 2.80
C ASP A 69 -5.54 -12.47 4.34
N ILE A 70 -4.73 -11.65 5.01
CA ILE A 70 -4.75 -11.50 6.48
C ILE A 70 -5.86 -10.55 6.91
N ALA A 71 -5.95 -9.37 6.29
CA ALA A 71 -6.94 -8.35 6.62
C ALA A 71 -7.11 -7.37 5.44
N PRO A 72 -8.23 -6.63 5.35
CA PRO A 72 -8.38 -5.59 4.35
C PRO A 72 -7.19 -4.63 4.37
N THR A 73 -6.55 -4.47 3.21
CA THR A 73 -5.29 -3.76 3.04
C THR A 73 -5.48 -2.55 2.14
N TYR A 74 -5.14 -1.38 2.66
CA TYR A 74 -5.21 -0.10 1.98
C TYR A 74 -3.80 0.40 1.72
N ILE A 75 -3.51 0.73 0.46
CA ILE A 75 -2.19 1.18 0.02
C ILE A 75 -2.32 2.57 -0.57
N ILE A 76 -1.42 3.46 -0.19
CA ILE A 76 -1.24 4.74 -0.87
C ILE A 76 0.11 4.74 -1.62
N LEU A 77 0.23 5.61 -2.61
CA LEU A 77 1.47 5.76 -3.36
C LEU A 77 2.45 6.69 -2.62
N GLY A 78 3.70 6.26 -2.50
CA GLY A 78 4.81 7.14 -2.16
C GLY A 78 5.47 7.73 -3.41
N ASN A 79 6.40 8.65 -3.22
CA ASN A 79 7.09 9.30 -4.34
C ASN A 79 7.99 8.35 -5.16
N HIS A 80 8.41 7.23 -4.58
CA HIS A 80 9.17 6.20 -5.30
C HIS A 80 8.28 5.28 -6.15
N ASP A 81 6.99 5.23 -5.91
CA ASP A 81 6.05 4.36 -6.61
C ASP A 81 5.54 4.95 -7.93
N GLY A 82 5.67 6.25 -8.13
CA GLY A 82 5.17 6.94 -9.30
C GLY A 82 6.01 8.16 -9.69
N ASN A 83 5.62 8.83 -10.77
CA ASN A 83 6.32 9.99 -11.29
C ASN A 83 5.62 11.30 -10.88
N LEU A 84 6.20 12.03 -9.93
CA LEU A 84 5.66 13.31 -9.44
C LEU A 84 5.68 14.42 -10.50
N ARG A 85 6.62 14.34 -11.46
CA ARG A 85 6.78 15.36 -12.50
C ARG A 85 5.87 15.15 -13.70
N ASN A 86 5.36 13.93 -13.87
CA ASN A 86 4.48 13.58 -14.96
C ASN A 86 3.36 12.66 -14.46
N SER A 87 2.27 13.25 -14.03
CA SER A 87 1.11 12.55 -13.49
C SER A 87 0.37 11.69 -14.54
N SER A 88 0.63 11.90 -15.84
CA SER A 88 0.08 11.05 -16.89
C SER A 88 0.79 9.68 -17.00
N ARG A 89 1.99 9.54 -16.42
CA ARG A 89 2.68 8.26 -16.37
C ARG A 89 2.04 7.36 -15.32
N GLN A 90 1.89 6.10 -15.69
CA GLN A 90 1.38 5.08 -14.78
C GLN A 90 2.40 4.81 -13.65
N ASP A 91 1.91 4.65 -12.42
CA ASP A 91 2.74 4.23 -11.30
C ASP A 91 3.11 2.74 -11.38
N ALA A 92 4.08 2.33 -10.57
CA ALA A 92 4.58 0.95 -10.58
C ALA A 92 3.59 -0.05 -9.99
N LEU A 93 2.66 0.39 -9.15
CA LEU A 93 1.81 -0.50 -8.35
C LEU A 93 0.44 -0.79 -8.98
N SER A 94 -0.13 0.17 -9.70
CA SER A 94 -1.48 0.03 -10.28
C SER A 94 -1.63 -1.22 -11.16
N PRO A 95 -0.67 -1.58 -12.03
CA PRO A 95 -0.78 -2.80 -12.82
C PRO A 95 -0.81 -4.07 -11.98
N ILE A 96 -0.03 -4.10 -10.91
CA ILE A 96 0.05 -5.25 -9.99
C ILE A 96 -1.26 -5.42 -9.23
N VAL A 97 -1.76 -4.35 -8.65
CA VAL A 97 -3.03 -4.36 -7.90
C VAL A 97 -4.18 -4.76 -8.81
N LYS A 98 -4.23 -4.21 -10.02
CA LYS A 98 -5.24 -4.55 -11.02
C LYS A 98 -5.20 -6.02 -11.42
N ALA A 99 -4.00 -6.57 -11.66
CA ALA A 99 -3.83 -7.96 -12.05
C ALA A 99 -4.20 -8.94 -10.94
N LEU A 100 -3.94 -8.60 -9.68
CA LEU A 100 -4.32 -9.41 -8.54
C LEU A 100 -5.82 -9.48 -8.35
N ASP A 101 -6.53 -8.40 -8.63
CA ASP A 101 -7.99 -8.30 -8.49
C ASP A 101 -8.51 -8.88 -7.16
N HIS A 102 -7.80 -8.59 -6.08
CA HIS A 102 -8.15 -9.10 -4.75
C HIS A 102 -9.19 -8.19 -4.11
N ARG A 103 -10.30 -8.77 -3.62
CA ARG A 103 -11.43 -8.01 -3.05
C ARG A 103 -11.07 -7.18 -1.82
N ASP A 104 -10.03 -7.57 -1.07
CA ASP A 104 -9.59 -6.93 0.16
C ASP A 104 -8.30 -6.11 -0.02
N LEU A 105 -7.93 -5.82 -1.25
CA LEU A 105 -6.78 -5.00 -1.60
C LEU A 105 -7.24 -3.72 -2.29
N TYR A 106 -6.92 -2.57 -1.70
CA TYR A 106 -7.35 -1.25 -2.16
C TYR A 106 -6.14 -0.34 -2.38
N LEU A 107 -6.03 0.23 -3.57
CA LEU A 107 -5.03 1.25 -3.88
C LEU A 107 -5.70 2.62 -3.93
N LEU A 108 -5.37 3.49 -2.98
CA LEU A 108 -5.94 4.82 -2.83
C LEU A 108 -5.00 5.84 -3.47
N LYS A 109 -5.30 6.23 -4.71
CA LYS A 109 -4.47 7.14 -5.51
C LYS A 109 -4.85 8.60 -5.35
N GLN A 110 -6.05 8.87 -4.87
CA GLN A 110 -6.59 10.22 -4.72
C GLN A 110 -6.66 10.61 -3.25
N SER A 111 -6.55 11.92 -3.00
CA SER A 111 -6.81 12.49 -1.69
C SER A 111 -8.31 12.46 -1.37
N GLY A 112 -8.63 12.37 -0.09
CA GLY A 112 -10.00 12.39 0.39
C GLY A 112 -10.28 11.33 1.43
N GLU A 113 -11.54 11.17 1.76
CA GLU A 113 -12.00 10.26 2.78
C GLU A 113 -12.31 8.88 2.18
N THR A 114 -11.90 7.84 2.92
CA THR A 114 -12.25 6.45 2.64
C THR A 114 -12.84 5.84 3.91
N HIS A 115 -14.08 5.39 3.81
CA HIS A 115 -14.77 4.72 4.91
C HIS A 115 -14.29 3.27 5.01
N LEU A 116 -13.78 2.89 6.17
CA LEU A 116 -13.39 1.51 6.45
C LEU A 116 -14.59 0.70 6.94
N ASN A 117 -15.40 1.33 7.79
CA ASN A 117 -16.66 0.79 8.33
C ASN A 117 -17.50 1.95 8.88
N ASP A 118 -18.60 1.66 9.56
CA ASP A 118 -19.53 2.67 10.09
C ASP A 118 -18.91 3.60 11.14
N GLU A 119 -17.80 3.20 11.77
CA GLU A 119 -17.16 3.96 12.85
C GLU A 119 -15.87 4.65 12.43
N PHE A 120 -15.18 4.14 11.42
CA PHE A 120 -13.83 4.58 11.05
C PHE A 120 -13.73 5.02 9.60
N THR A 121 -13.17 6.20 9.45
CA THR A 121 -12.83 6.79 8.16
C THR A 121 -11.36 7.20 8.18
N ILE A 122 -10.63 6.86 7.12
CA ILE A 122 -9.28 7.40 6.90
C ILE A 122 -9.36 8.57 5.93
N ASN A 123 -8.56 9.59 6.19
CA ASN A 123 -8.42 10.73 5.29
C ASN A 123 -7.02 10.69 4.68
N VAL A 124 -6.97 10.54 3.35
CA VAL A 124 -5.74 10.39 2.59
C VAL A 124 -5.28 11.74 2.06
N LEU A 125 -4.01 12.04 2.27
CA LEU A 125 -3.28 13.08 1.53
C LEU A 125 -2.32 12.38 0.56
N SER A 126 -2.73 12.26 -0.70
CA SER A 126 -1.87 11.68 -1.73
C SER A 126 -0.83 12.70 -2.22
N VAL A 127 0.44 12.27 -2.30
CA VAL A 127 1.50 13.11 -2.88
C VAL A 127 1.29 13.40 -4.38
N PHE A 128 0.44 12.61 -5.04
CA PHE A 128 0.06 12.78 -6.45
C PHE A 128 -1.23 13.57 -6.65
N ASP A 129 -1.93 13.92 -5.56
CA ASP A 129 -3.24 14.58 -5.60
C ASP A 129 -3.42 15.53 -4.42
N ARG A 130 -2.46 16.43 -4.22
CA ARG A 130 -2.47 17.38 -3.08
C ARG A 130 -3.59 18.41 -3.18
N GLU A 131 -4.00 18.76 -4.39
CA GLU A 131 -5.00 19.79 -4.64
C GLU A 131 -6.39 19.41 -4.12
N ASN A 132 -6.70 18.12 -4.11
CA ASN A 132 -7.99 17.59 -3.67
C ASN A 132 -8.00 17.18 -2.19
N TRP A 133 -6.95 17.50 -1.43
CA TRP A 133 -6.95 17.21 -0.01
C TRP A 133 -7.92 18.10 0.75
N VAL A 134 -8.74 17.49 1.58
CA VAL A 134 -9.68 18.17 2.46
C VAL A 134 -9.28 17.92 3.90
N LYS A 135 -9.22 19.01 4.68
CA LYS A 135 -8.93 18.88 6.11
C LYS A 135 -9.99 18.02 6.78
N PRO A 136 -9.60 17.03 7.60
CA PRO A 136 -10.56 16.23 8.34
C PRO A 136 -11.49 17.11 9.16
N SER A 137 -12.78 16.88 9.04
CA SER A 137 -13.76 17.47 9.95
C SER A 137 -13.71 16.71 11.26
N VAL A 138 -13.43 17.42 12.35
CA VAL A 138 -13.66 16.91 13.69
C VAL A 138 -15.16 16.95 13.90
N SER A 139 -15.83 15.82 13.85
CA SER A 139 -17.19 15.77 14.35
C SER A 139 -17.11 15.86 15.87
N ASP A 140 -17.66 16.91 16.41
CA ASP A 140 -17.94 16.99 17.84
C ASP A 140 -18.94 15.87 18.16
N ARG A 141 -18.43 14.82 18.77
CA ARG A 141 -19.25 13.75 19.34
C ARG A 141 -19.48 14.02 20.81
#